data_d5cadeaa12e32d04e788ad2bb0d5dc6e
#
_entry.id   d5cadeaa12e32d04e788ad2bb0d5dc6e
#
_cell.length_a   1.000
_cell.length_b   1.000
_cell.length_c   1.000
_cell.angle_alpha   90.00
_cell.angle_beta   90.00
_cell.angle_gamma   90.00
#
_symmetry.space_group_name_H-M   'P 1'
#
loop_
_entity.id
_entity.type
_entity.pdbx_description
1 polymer ?
#
loop_
_entity_poly.entity_id
_entity_poly.type
_entity_poly.pdbx_seq_one_letter_code
_entity_poly.pdbx_strand_id
1 'polypeptide(L)'
;MADVTGDVASLEQYRTELTGYCYRMLGSAFEAEDAVQDTMVRAWRSFGKFEGRSSVRSWLYRIATNVCLDALNAGNRRARPMDLTAATPVAQAQLTSRPEVTWLEPVPDGRVLPSAADPAETAVAKETVRLAFVAALQHLPPKQRAVLILREVLAWKAAEVAELLGTSVASVNSALQRARATLAESEPARTDTADPLDEEQKKLLDRYVAAFEGYDMTALTALLHEDATLSMPPYDLWLRGHDDIVGWMLGVGEVCRGSRLVPVVANGTPAFAHYHPDPEGGFSPWALMVVEIVDGKVSGITSFLDVKRWFPLFDLPERLEA
;
A
#
# COMPACT_ATOMS: atom_id res chain seq x y z
N MET A 1 -30.31 29.09 14.39
CA MET A 1 -29.22 28.14 14.72
C MET A 1 -29.42 26.98 13.75
N ALA A 2 -28.65 26.94 12.66
CA ALA A 2 -28.68 25.84 11.70
C ALA A 2 -28.18 24.57 12.43
N ASP A 3 -28.80 23.46 12.12
CA ASP A 3 -28.59 22.17 12.76
C ASP A 3 -27.14 21.68 12.55
N VAL A 4 -26.28 21.95 13.52
CA VAL A 4 -24.84 21.61 13.50
C VAL A 4 -24.63 20.07 13.45
N THR A 5 -25.62 19.28 13.85
CA THR A 5 -25.56 17.81 13.86
C THR A 5 -25.68 17.21 12.45
N GLY A 6 -26.44 17.83 11.54
CA GLY A 6 -26.55 17.37 10.15
C GLY A 6 -25.26 17.60 9.34
N ASP A 7 -24.51 18.63 9.65
CA ASP A 7 -23.29 19.02 8.92
C ASP A 7 -22.07 18.15 9.27
N VAL A 8 -21.95 17.66 10.49
CA VAL A 8 -20.82 16.81 10.93
C VAL A 8 -20.89 15.41 10.30
N ALA A 9 -22.10 14.84 10.23
CA ALA A 9 -22.31 13.55 9.56
C ALA A 9 -21.93 13.62 8.06
N SER A 10 -22.06 14.79 7.44
CA SER A 10 -21.66 15.00 6.05
C SER A 10 -20.14 14.92 5.81
N LEU A 11 -19.31 15.07 6.84
CA LEU A 11 -17.86 14.95 6.71
C LEU A 11 -17.39 13.50 6.54
N GLU A 12 -18.14 12.52 7.07
CA GLU A 12 -17.81 11.10 6.99
C GLU A 12 -17.77 10.59 5.54
N GLN A 13 -18.52 11.17 4.63
CA GLN A 13 -18.47 10.83 3.20
C GLN A 13 -17.08 11.01 2.57
N TYR A 14 -16.21 11.83 3.17
CA TYR A 14 -14.85 12.10 2.71
C TYR A 14 -13.80 11.17 3.34
N ARG A 15 -14.17 10.30 4.30
CA ARG A 15 -13.23 9.48 5.06
C ARG A 15 -12.35 8.62 4.16
N THR A 16 -12.95 7.84 3.26
CA THR A 16 -12.21 6.92 2.38
C THR A 16 -11.22 7.65 1.47
N GLU A 17 -11.63 8.76 0.84
CA GLU A 17 -10.72 9.52 -0.03
C GLU A 17 -9.58 10.17 0.75
N LEU A 18 -9.85 10.67 1.96
CA LEU A 18 -8.83 11.23 2.84
C LEU A 18 -7.88 10.15 3.35
N THR A 19 -8.39 8.94 3.68
CA THR A 19 -7.54 7.82 4.08
C THR A 19 -6.60 7.43 2.93
N GLY A 20 -7.11 7.35 1.70
CA GLY A 20 -6.29 7.11 0.52
C GLY A 20 -5.24 8.19 0.28
N TYR A 21 -5.56 9.46 0.53
CA TYR A 21 -4.60 10.55 0.46
C TYR A 21 -3.52 10.44 1.56
N CYS A 22 -3.93 10.27 2.83
CA CYS A 22 -3.02 10.15 3.95
C CYS A 22 -2.11 8.92 3.84
N TYR A 23 -2.64 7.79 3.33
CA TYR A 23 -1.85 6.59 3.08
C TYR A 23 -0.73 6.85 2.04
N ARG A 24 -1.03 7.51 0.94
CA ARG A 24 0.00 7.91 -0.05
C ARG A 24 1.04 8.86 0.54
N MET A 25 0.61 9.74 1.44
CA MET A 25 1.52 10.65 2.15
C MET A 25 2.43 9.91 3.13
N LEU A 26 1.91 8.99 3.94
CA LEU A 26 2.57 8.43 5.12
C LEU A 26 3.16 7.03 4.90
N GLY A 27 2.58 6.23 3.98
CA GLY A 27 3.02 4.86 3.72
C GLY A 27 2.64 3.85 4.82
N SER A 28 1.73 4.22 5.72
CA SER A 28 1.24 3.39 6.80
C SER A 28 -0.29 3.44 6.85
N ALA A 29 -0.93 2.29 6.94
CA ALA A 29 -2.38 2.19 7.07
C ALA A 29 -2.86 2.79 8.41
N PHE A 30 -2.17 2.51 9.49
CA PHE A 30 -2.52 3.00 10.83
C PHE A 30 -2.27 4.51 10.97
N GLU A 31 -1.10 5.00 10.55
CA GLU A 31 -0.83 6.45 10.58
C GLU A 31 -1.79 7.22 9.67
N ALA A 32 -2.24 6.63 8.56
CA ALA A 32 -3.23 7.24 7.70
C ALA A 32 -4.60 7.35 8.39
N GLU A 33 -5.03 6.31 9.10
CA GLU A 33 -6.26 6.33 9.89
C GLU A 33 -6.18 7.36 11.03
N ASP A 34 -5.08 7.40 11.76
CA ASP A 34 -4.83 8.39 12.82
C ASP A 34 -4.85 9.82 12.26
N ALA A 35 -4.20 10.05 11.12
CA ALA A 35 -4.19 11.36 10.46
C ALA A 35 -5.59 11.78 10.00
N VAL A 36 -6.40 10.85 9.51
CA VAL A 36 -7.80 11.13 9.14
C VAL A 36 -8.63 11.41 10.38
N GLN A 37 -8.47 10.64 11.45
CA GLN A 37 -9.17 10.88 12.70
C GLN A 37 -8.83 12.27 13.28
N ASP A 38 -7.55 12.66 13.32
CA ASP A 38 -7.12 13.99 13.75
C ASP A 38 -7.67 15.09 12.83
N THR A 39 -7.69 14.84 11.52
CA THR A 39 -8.32 15.74 10.53
C THR A 39 -9.78 15.95 10.84
N MET A 40 -10.56 14.90 11.10
CA MET A 40 -11.99 15.00 11.41
C MET A 40 -12.23 15.72 12.73
N VAL A 41 -11.42 15.47 13.77
CA VAL A 41 -11.50 16.19 15.05
C VAL A 41 -11.20 17.69 14.89
N ARG A 42 -10.16 18.04 14.12
CA ARG A 42 -9.83 19.45 13.83
C ARG A 42 -10.92 20.12 12.99
N ALA A 43 -11.45 19.41 12.01
CA ALA A 43 -12.55 19.88 11.18
C ALA A 43 -13.79 20.15 12.03
N TRP A 44 -14.18 19.20 12.87
CA TRP A 44 -15.32 19.37 13.78
C TRP A 44 -15.17 20.59 14.69
N ARG A 45 -14.01 20.75 15.34
CA ARG A 45 -13.74 21.89 16.25
C ARG A 45 -13.76 23.25 15.54
N SER A 46 -13.46 23.31 14.27
CA SER A 46 -13.36 24.53 13.48
C SER A 46 -14.51 24.73 12.49
N PHE A 47 -15.47 23.82 12.44
CA PHE A 47 -16.58 23.87 11.49
C PHE A 47 -17.42 25.16 11.62
N GLY A 48 -17.71 25.58 12.85
CA GLY A 48 -18.40 26.84 13.10
C GLY A 48 -17.68 28.13 12.65
N LYS A 49 -16.39 28.00 12.28
CA LYS A 49 -15.58 29.10 11.71
C LYS A 49 -15.37 28.93 10.20
N PHE A 50 -15.92 27.88 9.60
CA PHE A 50 -15.83 27.66 8.17
C PHE A 50 -16.71 28.66 7.42
N GLU A 51 -16.07 29.59 6.72
CA GLU A 51 -16.75 30.73 6.04
C GLU A 51 -17.21 30.39 4.60
N GLY A 52 -17.04 29.14 4.14
CA GLY A 52 -17.46 28.73 2.80
C GLY A 52 -16.64 29.35 1.65
N ARG A 53 -15.45 29.88 1.91
CA ARG A 53 -14.57 30.47 0.87
C ARG A 53 -14.01 29.39 -0.09
N SER A 54 -13.96 28.15 0.33
CA SER A 54 -13.60 26.96 -0.48
C SER A 54 -14.64 25.87 -0.28
N SER A 55 -14.57 24.79 -1.08
CA SER A 55 -15.41 23.62 -0.82
C SER A 55 -15.01 22.95 0.51
N VAL A 56 -15.97 22.26 1.15
CA VAL A 56 -15.70 21.45 2.36
C VAL A 56 -14.58 20.43 2.07
N ARG A 57 -14.61 19.81 0.89
CA ARG A 57 -13.57 18.88 0.43
C ARG A 57 -12.19 19.54 0.44
N SER A 58 -12.02 20.70 -0.18
CA SER A 58 -10.73 21.41 -0.22
C SER A 58 -10.26 21.83 1.16
N TRP A 59 -11.18 22.22 2.04
CA TRP A 59 -10.87 22.57 3.40
C TRP A 59 -10.39 21.35 4.22
N LEU A 60 -11.03 20.19 4.09
CA LEU A 60 -10.60 18.95 4.73
C LEU A 60 -9.21 18.51 4.24
N TYR A 61 -8.96 18.59 2.93
CA TYR A 61 -7.62 18.28 2.37
C TYR A 61 -6.54 19.23 2.88
N ARG A 62 -6.85 20.50 3.13
CA ARG A 62 -5.91 21.44 3.77
C ARG A 62 -5.55 20.99 5.18
N ILE A 63 -6.53 20.56 5.98
CA ILE A 63 -6.30 20.05 7.33
C ILE A 63 -5.48 18.76 7.27
N ALA A 64 -5.89 17.80 6.46
CA ALA A 64 -5.21 16.50 6.28
C ALA A 64 -3.75 16.67 5.82
N THR A 65 -3.51 17.59 4.88
CA THR A 65 -2.15 17.88 4.40
C THR A 65 -1.27 18.40 5.55
N ASN A 66 -1.77 19.32 6.36
CA ASN A 66 -1.01 19.84 7.49
C ASN A 66 -0.72 18.74 8.53
N VAL A 67 -1.71 17.89 8.84
CA VAL A 67 -1.53 16.75 9.74
C VAL A 67 -0.44 15.79 9.20
N CYS A 68 -0.50 15.43 7.92
CA CYS A 68 0.51 14.58 7.31
C CYS A 68 1.91 15.23 7.28
N LEU A 69 2.01 16.53 6.98
CA LEU A 69 3.27 17.25 6.99
C LEU A 69 3.87 17.32 8.40
N ASP A 70 3.05 17.53 9.43
CA ASP A 70 3.48 17.52 10.84
C ASP A 70 4.02 16.12 11.22
N ALA A 71 3.30 15.06 10.88
CA ALA A 71 3.72 13.67 11.13
C ALA A 71 5.06 13.34 10.43
N LEU A 72 5.22 13.71 9.16
CA LEU A 72 6.45 13.46 8.38
C LEU A 72 7.66 14.27 8.88
N ASN A 73 7.44 15.43 9.49
CA ASN A 73 8.53 16.21 10.11
C ASN A 73 9.03 15.58 11.41
N ALA A 74 8.20 14.78 12.08
CA ALA A 74 8.53 14.09 13.34
C ALA A 74 9.03 12.65 13.14
N GLY A 75 8.78 12.04 11.98
CA GLY A 75 9.00 10.62 11.72
C GLY A 75 10.07 10.31 10.68
N ASN A 76 10.39 9.01 10.55
CA ASN A 76 11.30 8.49 9.55
C ASN A 76 10.54 8.16 8.24
N ARG A 77 11.30 8.12 7.14
CA ARG A 77 10.82 7.65 5.85
C ARG A 77 10.58 6.14 5.88
N ARG A 78 9.41 5.70 5.43
CA ARG A 78 9.10 4.28 5.27
C ARG A 78 9.67 3.73 3.96
N ALA A 79 10.00 2.45 3.93
CA ALA A 79 10.68 1.80 2.82
C ALA A 79 10.25 0.33 2.66
N ARG A 80 10.54 -0.26 1.51
CA ARG A 80 10.56 -1.71 1.30
C ARG A 80 11.97 -2.25 1.54
N PRO A 81 12.18 -3.55 1.76
CA PRO A 81 13.52 -4.12 1.89
C PRO A 81 14.46 -3.76 0.73
N MET A 82 13.97 -3.80 -0.53
CA MET A 82 14.75 -3.46 -1.72
C MET A 82 15.13 -1.96 -1.83
N ASP A 83 14.48 -1.09 -1.09
CA ASP A 83 14.83 0.34 -1.03
C ASP A 83 15.98 0.61 -0.04
N LEU A 84 16.35 -0.36 0.79
CA LEU A 84 17.34 -0.22 1.87
C LEU A 84 18.62 -1.02 1.64
N THR A 85 18.51 -2.20 1.01
CA THR A 85 19.61 -3.15 0.85
C THR A 85 19.64 -3.71 -0.57
N ALA A 86 20.76 -4.26 -0.98
CA ALA A 86 20.87 -5.07 -2.18
C ALA A 86 20.18 -6.44 -1.97
N ALA A 87 19.79 -7.12 -3.07
CA ALA A 87 19.31 -8.49 -3.01
C ALA A 87 20.36 -9.40 -2.36
N THR A 88 19.92 -10.27 -1.47
CA THR A 88 20.80 -11.18 -0.74
C THR A 88 20.76 -12.57 -1.40
N PRO A 89 21.88 -13.14 -1.84
CA PRO A 89 21.90 -14.53 -2.25
C PRO A 89 21.40 -15.45 -1.14
N VAL A 90 20.61 -16.46 -1.47
CA VAL A 90 19.95 -17.33 -0.47
C VAL A 90 20.96 -17.99 0.48
N ALA A 91 22.14 -18.35 0.00
CA ALA A 91 23.21 -18.94 0.80
C ALA A 91 23.75 -17.99 1.91
N GLN A 92 23.50 -16.69 1.81
CA GLN A 92 23.91 -15.65 2.76
C GLN A 92 22.72 -15.04 3.52
N ALA A 93 21.52 -15.60 3.33
CA ALA A 93 20.30 -15.07 3.90
C ALA A 93 20.36 -15.08 5.44
N GLN A 94 20.09 -13.92 6.04
CA GLN A 94 19.98 -13.73 7.48
C GLN A 94 18.69 -12.93 7.76
N LEU A 95 17.98 -13.33 8.80
CA LEU A 95 16.75 -12.68 9.23
C LEU A 95 17.07 -11.57 10.25
N THR A 96 17.45 -10.41 9.75
CA THR A 96 17.68 -9.21 10.57
C THR A 96 16.42 -8.35 10.55
N SER A 97 15.77 -8.20 11.70
CA SER A 97 14.58 -7.35 11.81
C SER A 97 14.94 -5.87 11.98
N ARG A 98 14.10 -5.00 11.44
CA ARG A 98 14.15 -3.55 11.67
C ARG A 98 12.90 -3.08 12.39
N PRO A 99 12.94 -1.91 13.06
CA PRO A 99 11.78 -1.34 13.69
C PRO A 99 10.59 -1.20 12.71
N GLU A 100 9.40 -1.41 13.21
CA GLU A 100 8.13 -1.32 12.47
C GLU A 100 7.99 -0.03 11.65
N VAL A 101 8.36 1.11 12.24
CA VAL A 101 8.32 2.43 11.60
C VAL A 101 9.17 2.54 10.33
N THR A 102 10.02 1.56 10.05
CA THR A 102 10.85 1.50 8.84
C THR A 102 10.04 1.10 7.62
N TRP A 103 8.98 0.30 7.79
CA TRP A 103 8.35 -0.42 6.70
C TRP A 103 7.14 0.29 6.11
N LEU A 104 6.99 0.22 4.79
CA LEU A 104 5.70 0.42 4.16
C LEU A 104 4.73 -0.66 4.64
N GLU A 105 3.51 -0.25 4.88
CA GLU A 105 2.46 -1.13 5.39
C GLU A 105 1.42 -1.45 4.31
N PRO A 106 0.86 -2.66 4.31
CA PRO A 106 -0.26 -2.99 3.43
C PRO A 106 -1.53 -2.26 3.87
N VAL A 107 -2.43 -2.01 2.93
CA VAL A 107 -3.72 -1.39 3.22
C VAL A 107 -4.85 -2.11 2.47
N PRO A 108 -5.99 -2.38 3.14
CA PRO A 108 -7.17 -2.93 2.47
C PRO A 108 -7.73 -1.93 1.45
N ASP A 109 -8.07 -2.41 0.24
CA ASP A 109 -8.61 -1.58 -0.83
C ASP A 109 -9.85 -0.81 -0.41
N GLY A 110 -10.76 -1.44 0.32
CA GLY A 110 -12.01 -0.84 0.78
C GLY A 110 -11.84 0.37 1.70
N ARG A 111 -10.63 0.57 2.28
CA ARG A 111 -10.34 1.71 3.15
C ARG A 111 -9.79 2.93 2.41
N VAL A 112 -9.24 2.73 1.20
CA VAL A 112 -8.49 3.75 0.47
C VAL A 112 -8.98 4.02 -0.95
N LEU A 113 -9.82 3.14 -1.49
CA LEU A 113 -10.39 3.26 -2.83
C LEU A 113 -11.87 3.62 -2.76
N PRO A 114 -12.35 4.55 -3.59
CA PRO A 114 -13.76 4.89 -3.65
C PRO A 114 -14.61 3.71 -4.14
N SER A 115 -15.74 3.45 -3.50
CA SER A 115 -16.63 2.32 -3.81
C SER A 115 -17.51 2.49 -5.05
N ALA A 116 -17.61 3.68 -5.62
CA ALA A 116 -18.57 4.03 -6.67
C ALA A 116 -17.94 4.90 -7.79
N ALA A 117 -16.68 4.62 -8.15
CA ALA A 117 -16.01 5.36 -9.22
C ALA A 117 -16.22 4.68 -10.59
N ASP A 118 -16.07 5.46 -11.65
CA ASP A 118 -15.91 4.96 -13.02
C ASP A 118 -14.76 3.91 -13.04
N PRO A 119 -14.90 2.83 -13.83
CA PRO A 119 -13.83 1.83 -13.99
C PRO A 119 -12.44 2.43 -14.29
N ALA A 120 -12.36 3.47 -15.13
CA ALA A 120 -11.10 4.15 -15.42
C ALA A 120 -10.52 4.89 -14.21
N GLU A 121 -11.35 5.57 -13.42
CA GLU A 121 -10.94 6.22 -12.17
C GLU A 121 -10.50 5.19 -11.13
N THR A 122 -11.20 4.06 -11.06
CA THR A 122 -10.85 2.95 -10.16
C THR A 122 -9.50 2.35 -10.52
N ALA A 123 -9.20 2.15 -11.80
CA ALA A 123 -7.91 1.65 -12.27
C ALA A 123 -6.76 2.58 -11.87
N VAL A 124 -6.90 3.89 -12.10
CA VAL A 124 -5.93 4.91 -11.68
C VAL A 124 -5.79 4.93 -10.15
N ALA A 125 -6.89 4.86 -9.42
CA ALA A 125 -6.87 4.84 -7.96
C ALA A 125 -6.11 3.62 -7.41
N LYS A 126 -6.33 2.42 -7.98
CA LYS A 126 -5.61 1.19 -7.64
C LYS A 126 -4.11 1.32 -7.91
N GLU A 127 -3.73 1.79 -9.10
CA GLU A 127 -2.33 1.98 -9.48
C GLU A 127 -1.57 2.86 -8.47
N THR A 128 -2.21 3.91 -8.00
CA THR A 128 -1.59 4.90 -7.11
C THR A 128 -1.55 4.51 -5.63
N VAL A 129 -2.13 3.37 -5.23
CA VAL A 129 -1.97 2.78 -3.88
C VAL A 129 -1.05 1.58 -3.84
N ARG A 130 -0.55 1.10 -4.99
CA ARG A 130 0.41 -0.01 -5.06
C ARG A 130 1.65 0.27 -4.21
N LEU A 131 2.18 -0.77 -3.58
CA LEU A 131 3.35 -0.65 -2.72
C LEU A 131 4.54 -0.02 -3.44
N ALA A 132 4.78 -0.39 -4.71
CA ALA A 132 5.84 0.19 -5.53
C ALA A 132 5.67 1.71 -5.73
N PHE A 133 4.45 2.17 -6.03
CA PHE A 133 4.17 3.59 -6.21
C PHE A 133 4.28 4.36 -4.89
N VAL A 134 3.71 3.83 -3.81
CA VAL A 134 3.79 4.45 -2.48
C VAL A 134 5.24 4.50 -1.99
N ALA A 135 6.06 3.47 -2.28
CA ALA A 135 7.50 3.47 -2.02
C ALA A 135 8.21 4.60 -2.78
N ALA A 136 7.93 4.74 -4.08
CA ALA A 136 8.49 5.83 -4.88
C ALA A 136 8.12 7.22 -4.32
N LEU A 137 6.88 7.39 -3.86
CA LEU A 137 6.46 8.63 -3.19
C LEU A 137 7.29 8.93 -1.93
N GLN A 138 7.75 7.90 -1.20
CA GLN A 138 8.54 8.11 0.01
C GLN A 138 9.92 8.72 -0.30
N HIS A 139 10.41 8.66 -1.55
CA HIS A 139 11.64 9.34 -1.98
C HIS A 139 11.48 10.86 -2.11
N LEU A 140 10.26 11.35 -2.18
CA LEU A 140 9.98 12.78 -2.33
C LEU A 140 10.00 13.52 -0.99
N PRO A 141 10.54 14.76 -0.94
CA PRO A 141 10.30 15.66 0.18
C PRO A 141 8.79 15.84 0.43
N PRO A 142 8.33 15.94 1.71
CA PRO A 142 6.91 15.92 2.06
C PRO A 142 6.03 16.88 1.26
N LYS A 143 6.47 18.13 1.04
CA LYS A 143 5.72 19.12 0.23
C LYS A 143 5.65 18.76 -1.25
N GLN A 144 6.71 18.19 -1.82
CA GLN A 144 6.70 17.75 -3.23
C GLN A 144 5.80 16.54 -3.40
N ARG A 145 5.78 15.62 -2.43
CA ARG A 145 4.86 14.47 -2.37
C ARG A 145 3.41 14.95 -2.36
N ALA A 146 3.05 15.88 -1.47
CA ALA A 146 1.70 16.45 -1.42
C ALA A 146 1.30 17.09 -2.75
N VAL A 147 2.18 17.89 -3.36
CA VAL A 147 1.93 18.52 -4.67
C VAL A 147 1.68 17.45 -5.74
N LEU A 148 2.51 16.42 -5.80
CA LEU A 148 2.37 15.36 -6.81
C LEU A 148 1.04 14.61 -6.63
N ILE A 149 0.70 14.19 -5.42
CA ILE A 149 -0.56 13.47 -5.16
C ILE A 149 -1.76 14.34 -5.54
N LEU A 150 -1.79 15.60 -5.10
CA LEU A 150 -2.90 16.51 -5.42
C LEU A 150 -3.04 16.78 -6.92
N ARG A 151 -1.91 16.94 -7.63
CA ARG A 151 -1.88 17.29 -9.06
C ARG A 151 -2.10 16.10 -9.99
N GLU A 152 -1.42 14.97 -9.73
CA GLU A 152 -1.37 13.83 -10.66
C GLU A 152 -2.38 12.74 -10.30
N VAL A 153 -2.57 12.49 -8.99
CA VAL A 153 -3.48 11.43 -8.53
C VAL A 153 -4.91 11.96 -8.39
N LEU A 154 -5.07 13.14 -7.79
CA LEU A 154 -6.38 13.74 -7.52
C LEU A 154 -6.81 14.77 -8.57
N ALA A 155 -5.98 15.02 -9.58
CA ALA A 155 -6.22 15.90 -10.72
C ALA A 155 -6.64 17.34 -10.36
N TRP A 156 -6.20 17.86 -9.19
CA TRP A 156 -6.51 19.23 -8.78
C TRP A 156 -5.78 20.25 -9.64
N LYS A 157 -6.39 21.41 -9.86
CA LYS A 157 -5.76 22.52 -10.59
C LYS A 157 -4.60 23.12 -9.78
N ALA A 158 -3.56 23.62 -10.46
CA ALA A 158 -2.41 24.22 -9.80
C ALA A 158 -2.77 25.39 -8.88
N ALA A 159 -3.82 26.16 -9.22
CA ALA A 159 -4.31 27.25 -8.40
C ALA A 159 -4.95 26.75 -7.08
N GLU A 160 -5.71 25.66 -7.13
CA GLU A 160 -6.33 25.04 -5.94
C GLU A 160 -5.26 24.49 -4.99
N VAL A 161 -4.23 23.83 -5.54
CA VAL A 161 -3.09 23.34 -4.75
C VAL A 161 -2.28 24.48 -4.17
N ALA A 162 -2.08 25.57 -4.91
CA ALA A 162 -1.38 26.76 -4.42
C ALA A 162 -2.13 27.41 -3.25
N GLU A 163 -3.46 27.55 -3.36
CA GLU A 163 -4.30 28.03 -2.27
C GLU A 163 -4.26 27.11 -1.04
N LEU A 164 -4.38 25.78 -1.26
CA LEU A 164 -4.34 24.77 -0.19
C LEU A 164 -3.02 24.85 0.60
N LEU A 165 -1.88 24.94 -0.10
CA LEU A 165 -0.55 24.96 0.49
C LEU A 165 -0.07 26.35 0.93
N GLY A 166 -0.85 27.41 0.72
CA GLY A 166 -0.46 28.78 1.02
C GLY A 166 0.77 29.25 0.22
N THR A 167 0.86 28.90 -1.07
CA THR A 167 2.01 29.17 -1.95
C THR A 167 1.58 29.72 -3.30
N SER A 168 2.51 29.95 -4.23
CA SER A 168 2.21 30.40 -5.59
C SER A 168 2.04 29.23 -6.57
N VAL A 169 1.30 29.46 -7.66
CA VAL A 169 1.18 28.50 -8.78
C VAL A 169 2.55 28.16 -9.37
N ALA A 170 3.46 29.13 -9.48
CA ALA A 170 4.82 28.90 -9.94
C ALA A 170 5.60 27.94 -9.03
N SER A 171 5.43 28.08 -7.69
CA SER A 171 6.03 27.16 -6.71
C SER A 171 5.46 25.74 -6.81
N VAL A 172 4.14 25.60 -7.04
CA VAL A 172 3.47 24.30 -7.26
C VAL A 172 4.05 23.63 -8.51
N ASN A 173 4.13 24.35 -9.64
CA ASN A 173 4.65 23.80 -10.89
C ASN A 173 6.13 23.39 -10.76
N SER A 174 6.95 24.19 -10.10
CA SER A 174 8.37 23.86 -9.83
C SER A 174 8.51 22.64 -8.92
N ALA A 175 7.65 22.51 -7.89
CA ALA A 175 7.64 21.35 -7.01
C ALA A 175 7.22 20.08 -7.75
N LEU A 176 6.21 20.18 -8.63
CA LEU A 176 5.75 19.07 -9.46
C LEU A 176 6.84 18.59 -10.43
N GLN A 177 7.55 19.53 -11.10
CA GLN A 177 8.65 19.16 -11.99
C GLN A 177 9.76 18.40 -11.25
N ARG A 178 10.17 18.87 -10.06
CA ARG A 178 11.17 18.16 -9.24
C ARG A 178 10.67 16.80 -8.78
N ALA A 179 9.41 16.70 -8.35
CA ALA A 179 8.82 15.42 -7.96
C ALA A 179 8.84 14.40 -9.11
N ARG A 180 8.44 14.82 -10.31
CA ARG A 180 8.49 13.98 -11.52
C ARG A 180 9.91 13.54 -11.87
N ALA A 181 10.89 14.42 -11.78
CA ALA A 181 12.30 14.08 -12.04
C ALA A 181 12.80 13.03 -11.05
N THR A 182 12.52 13.19 -9.75
CA THR A 182 12.92 12.21 -8.73
C THR A 182 12.21 10.85 -8.94
N LEU A 183 10.93 10.83 -9.31
CA LEU A 183 10.23 9.59 -9.61
C LEU A 183 10.77 8.88 -10.85
N ALA A 184 11.14 9.62 -11.89
CA ALA A 184 11.72 9.06 -13.11
C ALA A 184 13.08 8.38 -12.83
N GLU A 185 13.86 8.90 -11.88
CA GLU A 185 15.11 8.28 -11.44
C GLU A 185 14.90 7.00 -10.61
N SER A 186 13.73 6.89 -9.95
CA SER A 186 13.43 5.76 -9.05
C SER A 186 12.92 4.52 -9.79
N GLU A 187 12.61 4.61 -11.10
CA GLU A 187 11.95 3.60 -11.93
C GLU A 187 11.02 2.69 -11.09
N PRO A 188 9.76 3.09 -10.80
CA PRO A 188 8.82 2.13 -10.25
C PRO A 188 8.68 1.01 -11.28
N ALA A 189 8.94 -0.23 -10.87
CA ALA A 189 8.71 -1.39 -11.71
C ALA A 189 7.32 -1.25 -12.34
N ARG A 190 7.26 -1.28 -13.69
CA ARG A 190 5.99 -1.30 -14.40
C ARG A 190 5.28 -2.57 -13.96
N THR A 191 4.20 -2.42 -13.25
CA THR A 191 3.28 -3.51 -12.92
C THR A 191 2.11 -3.36 -13.88
N ASP A 192 1.63 -4.47 -14.45
CA ASP A 192 0.46 -4.42 -15.32
C ASP A 192 -0.70 -3.78 -14.58
N THR A 193 -1.36 -2.83 -15.23
CA THR A 193 -2.60 -2.24 -14.71
C THR A 193 -3.62 -3.37 -14.57
N ALA A 194 -3.92 -3.75 -13.34
CA ALA A 194 -4.98 -4.70 -13.06
C ALA A 194 -6.31 -4.04 -13.37
N ASP A 195 -6.78 -4.18 -14.59
CA ASP A 195 -8.20 -4.15 -14.91
C ASP A 195 -8.92 -5.16 -14.01
N PRO A 196 -10.22 -4.97 -13.62
CA PRO A 196 -10.89 -5.87 -12.68
C PRO A 196 -10.65 -7.30 -13.12
N LEU A 197 -9.82 -8.03 -12.40
CA LEU A 197 -9.10 -9.28 -12.65
C LEU A 197 -9.56 -9.94 -13.94
N ASP A 198 -8.80 -9.71 -15.00
CA ASP A 198 -9.02 -10.39 -16.26
C ASP A 198 -8.96 -11.90 -16.03
N GLU A 199 -9.65 -12.67 -16.80
CA GLU A 199 -9.71 -14.13 -16.66
C GLU A 199 -8.32 -14.79 -16.70
N GLU A 200 -7.34 -14.19 -17.37
CA GLU A 200 -5.96 -14.67 -17.41
C GLU A 200 -5.24 -14.45 -16.07
N GLN A 201 -5.46 -13.31 -15.42
CA GLN A 201 -4.92 -13.06 -14.07
C GLN A 201 -5.54 -14.00 -13.04
N LYS A 202 -6.84 -14.25 -13.09
CA LYS A 202 -7.49 -15.23 -12.22
C LYS A 202 -6.88 -16.61 -12.38
N LYS A 203 -6.75 -17.09 -13.62
CA LYS A 203 -6.10 -18.38 -13.91
C LYS A 203 -4.65 -18.45 -13.42
N LEU A 204 -3.90 -17.34 -13.54
CA LEU A 204 -2.54 -17.25 -12.99
C LEU A 204 -2.55 -17.45 -11.48
N LEU A 205 -3.43 -16.73 -10.77
CA LEU A 205 -3.54 -16.79 -9.32
C LEU A 205 -4.03 -18.15 -8.82
N ASP A 206 -5.00 -18.77 -9.49
CA ASP A 206 -5.46 -20.14 -9.17
C ASP A 206 -4.32 -21.16 -9.30
N ARG A 207 -3.50 -21.05 -10.37
CA ARG A 207 -2.32 -21.88 -10.55
C ARG A 207 -1.25 -21.61 -9.50
N TYR A 208 -1.07 -20.32 -9.12
CA TYR A 208 -0.14 -19.94 -8.07
C TYR A 208 -0.54 -20.55 -6.72
N VAL A 209 -1.81 -20.44 -6.34
CA VAL A 209 -2.35 -21.06 -5.11
C VAL A 209 -2.14 -22.58 -5.14
N ALA A 210 -2.53 -23.25 -6.23
CA ALA A 210 -2.37 -24.70 -6.35
C ALA A 210 -0.89 -25.14 -6.24
N ALA A 211 0.03 -24.41 -6.89
CA ALA A 211 1.47 -24.72 -6.83
C ALA A 211 2.05 -24.45 -5.44
N PHE A 212 1.65 -23.36 -4.79
CA PHE A 212 2.13 -22.99 -3.44
C PHE A 212 1.61 -23.99 -2.38
N GLU A 213 0.31 -24.24 -2.34
CA GLU A 213 -0.30 -25.18 -1.37
C GLU A 213 0.15 -26.63 -1.61
N GLY A 214 0.30 -27.04 -2.87
CA GLY A 214 0.86 -28.35 -3.26
C GLY A 214 2.36 -28.45 -3.05
N TYR A 215 3.03 -27.34 -2.72
CA TYR A 215 4.48 -27.22 -2.59
C TYR A 215 5.24 -27.71 -3.83
N ASP A 216 4.66 -27.51 -5.01
CA ASP A 216 5.27 -27.81 -6.31
C ASP A 216 6.17 -26.65 -6.76
N MET A 217 7.44 -26.72 -6.40
CA MET A 217 8.42 -25.68 -6.69
C MET A 217 8.66 -25.53 -8.21
N THR A 218 8.50 -26.58 -8.97
CA THR A 218 8.64 -26.55 -10.44
C THR A 218 7.49 -25.75 -11.05
N ALA A 219 6.26 -26.08 -10.67
CA ALA A 219 5.08 -25.34 -11.13
C ALA A 219 5.11 -23.87 -10.64
N LEU A 220 5.51 -23.62 -9.38
CA LEU A 220 5.62 -22.29 -8.83
C LEU A 220 6.63 -21.44 -9.60
N THR A 221 7.83 -21.97 -9.87
CA THR A 221 8.88 -21.27 -10.63
C THR A 221 8.42 -20.89 -12.03
N ALA A 222 7.65 -21.75 -12.71
CA ALA A 222 7.12 -21.47 -14.04
C ALA A 222 6.15 -20.27 -14.08
N LEU A 223 5.56 -19.90 -12.95
CA LEU A 223 4.65 -18.77 -12.81
C LEU A 223 5.38 -17.46 -12.45
N LEU A 224 6.64 -17.55 -11.97
CA LEU A 224 7.42 -16.39 -11.60
C LEU A 224 8.04 -15.71 -12.84
N HIS A 225 8.16 -14.39 -12.79
CA HIS A 225 9.02 -13.63 -13.70
C HIS A 225 10.49 -13.97 -13.42
N GLU A 226 11.38 -13.89 -14.43
CA GLU A 226 12.80 -14.21 -14.25
C GLU A 226 13.50 -13.35 -13.18
N ASP A 227 13.08 -12.10 -13.08
CA ASP A 227 13.55 -11.14 -12.07
C ASP A 227 12.62 -11.04 -10.85
N ALA A 228 11.76 -12.02 -10.59
CA ALA A 228 10.83 -11.99 -9.47
C ALA A 228 11.54 -11.71 -8.15
N THR A 229 10.87 -10.98 -7.27
CA THR A 229 11.39 -10.64 -5.94
C THR A 229 10.55 -11.28 -4.85
N LEU A 230 11.20 -11.64 -3.73
CA LEU A 230 10.54 -12.09 -2.50
C LEU A 230 11.10 -11.33 -1.33
N SER A 231 10.23 -10.72 -0.53
CA SER A 231 10.59 -9.95 0.67
C SER A 231 9.65 -10.24 1.83
N MET A 232 10.15 -10.07 3.07
CA MET A 232 9.42 -10.47 4.28
C MET A 232 9.58 -9.45 5.41
N PRO A 233 8.97 -8.25 5.33
CA PRO A 233 8.93 -7.35 6.49
C PRO A 233 8.36 -8.06 7.73
N PRO A 234 8.97 -7.91 8.93
CA PRO A 234 9.91 -6.84 9.34
C PRO A 234 11.39 -7.13 9.10
N TYR A 235 11.74 -8.15 8.34
CA TYR A 235 13.13 -8.44 7.99
C TYR A 235 13.58 -7.59 6.81
N ASP A 236 14.86 -7.20 6.77
CA ASP A 236 15.48 -6.46 5.65
C ASP A 236 15.94 -7.40 4.52
N LEU A 237 15.74 -8.71 4.68
CA LEU A 237 16.00 -9.72 3.67
C LEU A 237 15.04 -9.57 2.48
N TRP A 238 15.61 -9.57 1.29
CA TRP A 238 14.88 -9.83 0.06
C TRP A 238 15.74 -10.60 -0.94
N LEU A 239 15.06 -11.41 -1.74
CA LEU A 239 15.64 -12.33 -2.72
C LEU A 239 15.22 -11.91 -4.13
N ARG A 240 16.03 -12.26 -5.13
CA ARG A 240 15.74 -11.96 -6.53
C ARG A 240 16.06 -13.16 -7.42
N GLY A 241 15.13 -13.47 -8.33
CA GLY A 241 15.28 -14.52 -9.32
C GLY A 241 14.91 -15.91 -8.80
N HIS A 242 14.74 -16.83 -9.74
CA HIS A 242 14.21 -18.17 -9.48
C HIS A 242 15.07 -18.96 -8.49
N ASP A 243 16.39 -18.97 -8.70
CA ASP A 243 17.29 -19.82 -7.92
C ASP A 243 17.29 -19.45 -6.43
N ASP A 244 17.34 -18.14 -6.11
CA ASP A 244 17.32 -17.68 -4.73
C ASP A 244 15.95 -17.90 -4.08
N ILE A 245 14.85 -17.64 -4.80
CA ILE A 245 13.49 -17.84 -4.26
C ILE A 245 13.21 -19.34 -4.03
N VAL A 246 13.54 -20.20 -5.00
CA VAL A 246 13.36 -21.66 -4.85
C VAL A 246 14.29 -22.21 -3.76
N GLY A 247 15.55 -21.78 -3.76
CA GLY A 247 16.50 -22.16 -2.69
C GLY A 247 16.01 -21.78 -1.31
N TRP A 248 15.40 -20.61 -1.14
CA TRP A 248 14.76 -20.21 0.10
C TRP A 248 13.59 -21.14 0.46
N MET A 249 12.67 -21.37 -0.49
CA MET A 249 11.49 -22.22 -0.24
C MET A 249 11.89 -23.65 0.12
N LEU A 250 12.92 -24.22 -0.52
CA LEU A 250 13.42 -25.58 -0.21
C LEU A 250 14.31 -25.64 1.04
N GLY A 251 14.68 -24.50 1.59
CA GLY A 251 15.49 -24.35 2.82
C GLY A 251 14.67 -23.82 3.99
N VAL A 252 14.99 -22.59 4.41
CA VAL A 252 14.33 -21.93 5.56
C VAL A 252 12.82 -21.79 5.35
N GLY A 253 12.37 -21.57 4.12
CA GLY A 253 10.97 -21.44 3.76
C GLY A 253 10.18 -22.76 3.75
N GLU A 254 10.82 -23.92 3.97
CA GLU A 254 10.12 -25.22 4.03
C GLU A 254 9.02 -25.28 5.09
N VAL A 255 9.08 -24.41 6.08
CA VAL A 255 8.01 -24.21 7.08
C VAL A 255 6.65 -23.87 6.45
N CYS A 256 6.64 -23.36 5.21
CA CYS A 256 5.42 -23.04 4.47
C CYS A 256 4.74 -24.27 3.84
N ARG A 257 5.35 -25.47 3.91
CA ARG A 257 4.76 -26.69 3.35
C ARG A 257 3.43 -27.03 4.02
N GLY A 258 2.40 -27.28 3.20
CA GLY A 258 1.05 -27.61 3.67
C GLY A 258 0.21 -26.40 4.07
N SER A 259 0.69 -25.18 3.83
CA SER A 259 -0.03 -23.94 4.09
C SER A 259 -1.31 -23.80 3.27
N ARG A 260 -2.17 -22.86 3.68
CA ARG A 260 -3.36 -22.42 2.94
C ARG A 260 -3.29 -20.95 2.59
N LEU A 261 -3.75 -20.60 1.40
CA LEU A 261 -3.84 -19.22 0.91
C LEU A 261 -5.31 -18.84 0.72
N VAL A 262 -5.77 -17.85 1.47
CA VAL A 262 -7.14 -17.30 1.31
C VAL A 262 -7.05 -15.98 0.53
N PRO A 263 -7.71 -15.87 -0.62
CA PRO A 263 -7.65 -14.67 -1.45
C PRO A 263 -8.19 -13.43 -0.73
N VAL A 264 -7.46 -12.32 -0.84
CA VAL A 264 -7.86 -10.98 -0.41
C VAL A 264 -7.34 -9.95 -1.41
N VAL A 265 -7.64 -8.68 -1.20
CA VAL A 265 -7.08 -7.58 -2.01
C VAL A 265 -6.42 -6.56 -1.10
N ALA A 266 -5.23 -6.13 -1.48
CA ALA A 266 -4.44 -5.15 -0.76
C ALA A 266 -3.69 -4.25 -1.75
N ASN A 267 -3.65 -2.96 -1.48
CA ASN A 267 -2.87 -2.04 -2.29
C ASN A 267 -3.19 -2.06 -3.80
N GLY A 268 -4.46 -2.29 -4.16
CA GLY A 268 -4.89 -2.39 -5.54
C GLY A 268 -4.37 -3.62 -6.29
N THR A 269 -3.79 -4.60 -5.59
CA THR A 269 -3.23 -5.83 -6.17
C THR A 269 -3.82 -7.08 -5.52
N PRO A 270 -3.70 -8.26 -6.16
CA PRO A 270 -4.02 -9.52 -5.51
C PRO A 270 -3.17 -9.73 -4.26
N ALA A 271 -3.80 -10.29 -3.24
CA ALA A 271 -3.12 -10.66 -2.01
C ALA A 271 -3.73 -11.94 -1.44
N PHE A 272 -3.03 -12.55 -0.47
CA PHE A 272 -3.49 -13.75 0.20
C PHE A 272 -3.24 -13.63 1.71
N ALA A 273 -4.23 -14.01 2.51
CA ALA A 273 -4.01 -14.37 3.88
C ALA A 273 -3.38 -15.77 3.90
N HIS A 274 -2.15 -15.85 4.38
CA HIS A 274 -1.35 -17.07 4.43
C HIS A 274 -1.45 -17.67 5.82
N TYR A 275 -1.84 -18.95 5.87
CA TYR A 275 -1.99 -19.71 7.10
C TYR A 275 -1.12 -20.95 7.07
N HIS A 276 -0.48 -21.26 8.19
CA HIS A 276 0.30 -22.49 8.40
C HIS A 276 -0.55 -23.58 9.06
N PRO A 277 -0.23 -24.87 8.81
CA PRO A 277 -0.81 -25.98 9.58
C PRO A 277 -0.56 -25.76 11.08
N ASP A 278 -1.60 -25.89 11.88
CA ASP A 278 -1.51 -25.77 13.34
C ASP A 278 -1.38 -27.15 13.97
N PRO A 279 -0.42 -27.38 14.89
CA PRO A 279 -0.28 -28.66 15.59
C PRO A 279 -1.55 -29.09 16.34
N GLU A 280 -2.38 -28.16 16.75
CA GLU A 280 -3.67 -28.43 17.41
C GLU A 280 -4.82 -28.69 16.43
N GLY A 281 -4.54 -28.80 15.13
CA GLY A 281 -5.48 -28.99 14.04
C GLY A 281 -5.89 -27.67 13.38
N GLY A 282 -6.31 -27.72 12.11
CA GLY A 282 -6.63 -26.53 11.32
C GLY A 282 -5.39 -25.71 10.95
N PHE A 283 -5.55 -24.38 10.81
CA PHE A 283 -4.47 -23.51 10.35
C PHE A 283 -4.43 -22.19 11.13
N SER A 284 -3.24 -21.73 11.49
CA SER A 284 -2.98 -20.46 12.16
C SER A 284 -2.45 -19.40 11.20
N PRO A 285 -2.73 -18.11 11.43
CA PRO A 285 -2.18 -17.01 10.65
C PRO A 285 -0.66 -17.00 10.61
N TRP A 286 -0.09 -16.77 9.40
CA TRP A 286 1.36 -16.69 9.22
C TRP A 286 1.82 -15.37 8.57
N ALA A 287 1.18 -14.95 7.50
CA ALA A 287 1.53 -13.71 6.80
C ALA A 287 0.33 -13.14 6.03
N LEU A 288 0.36 -11.84 5.77
CA LEU A 288 -0.38 -11.24 4.67
C LEU A 288 0.56 -11.12 3.48
N MET A 289 0.27 -11.80 2.39
CA MET A 289 1.10 -11.88 1.19
C MET A 289 0.51 -11.00 0.09
N VAL A 290 1.23 -9.98 -0.34
CA VAL A 290 0.86 -9.13 -1.49
C VAL A 290 1.62 -9.61 -2.71
N VAL A 291 0.92 -9.77 -3.85
CA VAL A 291 1.47 -10.33 -5.08
C VAL A 291 1.43 -9.29 -6.19
N GLU A 292 2.56 -9.00 -6.81
CA GLU A 292 2.67 -8.13 -7.97
C GLU A 292 2.78 -8.97 -9.25
N ILE A 293 2.09 -8.55 -10.32
CA ILE A 293 2.05 -9.26 -11.61
C ILE A 293 2.54 -8.32 -12.70
N VAL A 294 3.40 -8.82 -13.58
CA VAL A 294 3.92 -8.13 -14.76
C VAL A 294 3.95 -9.12 -15.92
N ASP A 295 3.45 -8.73 -17.09
CA ASP A 295 3.42 -9.55 -18.31
C ASP A 295 2.84 -10.96 -18.07
N GLY A 296 1.77 -11.06 -17.27
CA GLY A 296 1.10 -12.33 -16.96
C GLY A 296 1.93 -13.28 -16.09
N LYS A 297 2.92 -12.79 -15.35
CA LYS A 297 3.75 -13.54 -14.39
C LYS A 297 3.85 -12.82 -13.05
N VAL A 298 4.07 -13.58 -11.99
CA VAL A 298 4.33 -13.04 -10.65
C VAL A 298 5.72 -12.42 -10.65
N SER A 299 5.79 -11.10 -10.45
CA SER A 299 7.03 -10.31 -10.43
C SER A 299 7.50 -9.94 -9.03
N GLY A 300 6.60 -9.98 -8.04
CA GLY A 300 6.94 -9.65 -6.67
C GLY A 300 6.03 -10.34 -5.66
N ILE A 301 6.61 -10.75 -4.55
CA ILE A 301 5.91 -11.33 -3.41
C ILE A 301 6.42 -10.60 -2.16
N THR A 302 5.52 -9.89 -1.48
CA THR A 302 5.83 -9.26 -0.19
C THR A 302 4.99 -9.91 0.90
N SER A 303 5.64 -10.62 1.83
CA SER A 303 4.99 -11.32 2.94
C SER A 303 5.14 -10.52 4.23
N PHE A 304 4.09 -9.91 4.70
CA PHE A 304 4.03 -9.15 5.95
C PHE A 304 3.76 -10.10 7.12
N LEU A 305 4.75 -10.31 7.98
CA LEU A 305 4.73 -11.37 9.01
C LEU A 305 4.06 -10.96 10.32
N ASP A 306 3.80 -9.69 10.59
CA ASP A 306 3.10 -9.26 11.81
C ASP A 306 1.59 -9.46 11.71
N VAL A 307 1.17 -10.73 11.77
CA VAL A 307 -0.24 -11.12 11.60
C VAL A 307 -1.17 -10.50 12.65
N LYS A 308 -0.67 -10.19 13.84
CA LYS A 308 -1.48 -9.53 14.90
C LYS A 308 -1.93 -8.13 14.49
N ARG A 309 -1.22 -7.50 13.58
CA ARG A 309 -1.58 -6.20 13.01
C ARG A 309 -2.42 -6.35 11.75
N TRP A 310 -1.98 -7.23 10.84
CA TRP A 310 -2.57 -7.29 9.51
C TRP A 310 -3.90 -8.03 9.49
N PHE A 311 -4.04 -9.14 10.21
CA PHE A 311 -5.27 -9.93 10.14
C PHE A 311 -6.50 -9.17 10.65
N PRO A 312 -6.45 -8.45 11.80
CA PRO A 312 -7.56 -7.58 12.20
C PRO A 312 -7.82 -6.42 11.23
N LEU A 313 -6.76 -5.82 10.64
CA LEU A 313 -6.89 -4.71 9.69
C LEU A 313 -7.66 -5.12 8.42
N PHE A 314 -7.51 -6.39 8.00
CA PHE A 314 -8.14 -6.98 6.81
C PHE A 314 -9.39 -7.80 7.12
N ASP A 315 -9.90 -7.77 8.36
CA ASP A 315 -11.05 -8.54 8.84
C ASP A 315 -10.90 -10.05 8.57
N LEU A 316 -9.68 -10.59 8.74
CA LEU A 316 -9.34 -11.98 8.47
C LEU A 316 -9.51 -12.86 9.71
N PRO A 317 -9.94 -14.13 9.56
CA PRO A 317 -10.12 -15.03 10.68
C PRO A 317 -8.79 -15.35 11.36
N GLU A 318 -8.81 -15.42 12.71
CA GLU A 318 -7.66 -15.81 13.53
C GLU A 318 -7.30 -17.31 13.41
N ARG A 319 -8.17 -18.12 12.79
CA ARG A 319 -7.96 -19.54 12.57
C ARG A 319 -8.82 -20.03 11.41
N LEU A 320 -8.32 -21.01 10.65
CA LEU A 320 -9.11 -21.77 9.70
C LEU A 320 -9.32 -23.19 10.23
N GLU A 321 -10.50 -23.74 9.98
CA GLU A 321 -10.78 -25.15 10.25
C GLU A 321 -10.06 -26.07 9.25
N ALA A 322 -9.88 -27.35 9.61
CA ALA A 322 -9.18 -28.33 8.79
C ALA A 322 -9.97 -28.73 7.52
#